data_d69b34cd53a3f644c33b94a67fbb1ed1
#
_entry.id   d69b34cd53a3f644c33b94a67fbb1ed1
#
_cell.length_a   1.000
_cell.length_b   1.000
_cell.length_c   1.000
_cell.angle_alpha   90.00
_cell.angle_beta   90.00
_cell.angle_gamma   90.00
#
_symmetry.space_group_name_H-M   'P 1'
#
loop_
_entity.id
_entity.type
_entity.pdbx_description
1 polymer ?
#
loop_
_entity_poly.entity_id
_entity_poly.type
_entity_poly.pdbx_seq_one_letter_code
_entity_poly.pdbx_strand_id
1 'polypeptide(L)'
;MDIKKNIVETTEYKQLQDVSLYQDVCHIIEQGRERAYNAVSQQMVETYWNIGRRIVEEEQQGKERAEYGEQIIEKLSKQLTLRYGRGFGPRYLRSFRKFYQIVDSYEIWKSRFPNLTWTHIYKSFLPTEEQLRTEIERQKQLFMMQHEENNKEGK
;
A
#
# COMPACT_ATOMS: atom_id res chain seq x y z
N MET A 1 -12.95 -19.86 -59.10
CA MET A 1 -12.62 -20.81 -58.01
C MET A 1 -11.98 -20.14 -56.80
N ASP A 2 -12.08 -18.82 -56.60
CA ASP A 2 -11.28 -18.14 -55.55
C ASP A 2 -12.05 -17.25 -54.60
N ILE A 3 -13.37 -17.14 -54.69
CA ILE A 3 -14.13 -16.26 -53.81
C ILE A 3 -14.21 -16.79 -52.37
N LYS A 4 -14.31 -18.12 -52.18
CA LYS A 4 -14.35 -18.72 -50.83
C LYS A 4 -13.00 -18.65 -50.11
N LYS A 5 -11.89 -18.76 -50.83
CA LYS A 5 -10.54 -18.71 -50.29
C LYS A 5 -10.22 -17.28 -49.80
N ASN A 6 -10.58 -16.26 -50.56
CA ASN A 6 -10.43 -14.86 -50.20
C ASN A 6 -11.27 -14.46 -48.96
N ILE A 7 -12.48 -15.01 -48.80
CA ILE A 7 -13.34 -14.70 -47.66
C ILE A 7 -12.77 -15.31 -46.36
N VAL A 8 -12.23 -16.51 -46.41
CA VAL A 8 -11.64 -17.19 -45.24
C VAL A 8 -10.37 -16.46 -44.81
N GLU A 9 -9.46 -16.13 -45.73
CA GLU A 9 -8.25 -15.36 -45.45
C GLU A 9 -8.59 -13.98 -44.86
N THR A 10 -9.57 -13.27 -45.42
CA THR A 10 -9.97 -11.94 -44.91
C THR A 10 -10.59 -12.03 -43.52
N THR A 11 -11.31 -13.11 -43.21
CA THR A 11 -11.88 -13.32 -41.86
C THR A 11 -10.82 -13.68 -40.85
N GLU A 12 -9.85 -14.53 -41.19
CA GLU A 12 -8.70 -14.85 -40.31
C GLU A 12 -7.82 -13.63 -40.05
N TYR A 13 -7.49 -12.82 -41.06
CA TYR A 13 -6.76 -11.57 -40.90
C TYR A 13 -7.51 -10.59 -40.00
N LYS A 14 -8.82 -10.49 -40.14
CA LYS A 14 -9.65 -9.61 -39.29
C LYS A 14 -9.72 -10.09 -37.84
N GLN A 15 -9.84 -11.42 -37.63
CA GLN A 15 -9.79 -12.01 -36.31
C GLN A 15 -8.42 -11.83 -35.65
N LEU A 16 -7.32 -11.96 -36.40
CA LEU A 16 -5.95 -11.71 -35.88
C LEU A 16 -5.72 -10.24 -35.52
N GLN A 17 -6.27 -9.30 -36.30
CA GLN A 17 -6.22 -7.88 -35.98
C GLN A 17 -7.06 -7.54 -34.74
N ASP A 18 -8.23 -8.12 -34.59
CA ASP A 18 -9.08 -7.94 -33.41
C ASP A 18 -8.42 -8.50 -32.15
N VAL A 19 -7.71 -9.64 -32.26
CA VAL A 19 -6.93 -10.19 -31.14
C VAL A 19 -5.75 -9.29 -30.77
N SER A 20 -5.03 -8.75 -31.76
CA SER A 20 -3.93 -7.83 -31.53
C SER A 20 -4.39 -6.53 -30.87
N LEU A 21 -5.46 -5.92 -31.39
CA LEU A 21 -6.05 -4.72 -30.80
C LEU A 21 -6.49 -4.97 -29.37
N TYR A 22 -7.14 -6.08 -29.10
CA TYR A 22 -7.56 -6.45 -27.75
C TYR A 22 -6.37 -6.59 -26.80
N GLN A 23 -5.31 -7.28 -27.22
CA GLN A 23 -4.09 -7.45 -26.44
C GLN A 23 -3.40 -6.11 -26.17
N ASP A 24 -3.31 -5.25 -27.17
CA ASP A 24 -2.72 -3.92 -27.04
C ASP A 24 -3.50 -3.05 -26.03
N VAL A 25 -4.83 -3.07 -26.11
CA VAL A 25 -5.69 -2.36 -25.17
C VAL A 25 -5.54 -2.92 -23.75
N CYS A 26 -5.53 -4.24 -23.59
CA CYS A 26 -5.28 -4.87 -22.29
C CYS A 26 -3.93 -4.42 -21.72
N HIS A 27 -2.88 -4.44 -22.51
CA HIS A 27 -1.54 -4.00 -22.09
C HIS A 27 -1.52 -2.54 -21.67
N ILE A 28 -2.17 -1.65 -22.41
CA ILE A 28 -2.30 -0.22 -22.05
C ILE A 28 -3.02 -0.06 -20.71
N ILE A 29 -4.11 -0.80 -20.48
CA ILE A 29 -4.86 -0.77 -19.23
C ILE A 29 -4.00 -1.26 -18.06
N GLU A 30 -3.33 -2.39 -18.23
CA GLU A 30 -2.46 -2.98 -17.20
C GLU A 30 -1.30 -2.06 -16.84
N GLN A 31 -0.64 -1.48 -17.81
CA GLN A 31 0.40 -0.48 -17.57
C GLN A 31 -0.11 0.76 -16.84
N GLY A 32 -1.31 1.23 -17.18
CA GLY A 32 -1.92 2.36 -16.51
C GLY A 32 -2.22 2.07 -15.04
N ARG A 33 -2.77 0.89 -14.75
CA ARG A 33 -3.03 0.42 -13.39
C ARG A 33 -1.76 0.24 -12.57
N GLU A 34 -0.73 -0.34 -13.16
CA GLU A 34 0.57 -0.52 -12.50
C GLU A 34 1.21 0.82 -12.13
N ARG A 35 1.22 1.78 -13.06
CA ARG A 35 1.74 3.13 -12.77
C ARG A 35 0.96 3.82 -11.66
N ALA A 36 -0.37 3.72 -11.66
CA ALA A 36 -1.21 4.29 -10.61
C ALA A 36 -0.93 3.64 -9.26
N TYR A 37 -0.83 2.31 -9.21
CA TYR A 37 -0.49 1.57 -8.00
C TYR A 37 0.89 1.98 -7.45
N ASN A 38 1.90 2.07 -8.31
CA ASN A 38 3.25 2.46 -7.92
C ASN A 38 3.29 3.91 -7.40
N ALA A 39 2.59 4.83 -8.04
CA ALA A 39 2.51 6.22 -7.60
C ALA A 39 1.86 6.35 -6.21
N VAL A 40 0.75 5.65 -5.98
CA VAL A 40 0.09 5.62 -4.66
C VAL A 40 1.00 5.00 -3.62
N SER A 41 1.66 3.88 -3.92
CA SER A 41 2.57 3.20 -3.00
C SER A 41 3.75 4.08 -2.59
N GLN A 42 4.36 4.79 -3.52
CA GLN A 42 5.45 5.73 -3.24
C GLN A 42 4.98 6.88 -2.35
N GLN A 43 3.82 7.45 -2.63
CA GLN A 43 3.25 8.53 -1.82
C GLN A 43 2.94 8.07 -0.40
N MET A 44 2.46 6.85 -0.23
CA MET A 44 2.22 6.27 1.09
C MET A 44 3.51 6.09 1.89
N VAL A 45 4.58 5.61 1.27
CA VAL A 45 5.89 5.46 1.91
C VAL A 45 6.43 6.81 2.39
N GLU A 46 6.36 7.84 1.55
CA GLU A 46 6.76 9.20 1.90
C GLU A 46 5.96 9.74 3.07
N THR A 47 4.66 9.52 3.07
CA THR A 47 3.76 9.92 4.14
C THR A 47 4.16 9.27 5.46
N TYR A 48 4.43 7.98 5.49
CA TYR A 48 4.83 7.26 6.69
C TYR A 48 6.20 7.69 7.22
N TRP A 49 7.14 7.98 6.32
CA TRP A 49 8.43 8.55 6.71
C TRP A 49 8.27 9.93 7.37
N ASN A 50 7.44 10.80 6.79
CA ASN A 50 7.15 12.12 7.35
C ASN A 50 6.42 12.05 8.70
N ILE A 51 5.50 11.10 8.87
CA ILE A 51 4.86 10.85 10.18
C ILE A 51 5.94 10.43 11.20
N GLY A 52 6.80 9.50 10.83
CA GLY A 52 7.92 9.06 11.67
C GLY A 52 8.84 10.20 12.07
N ARG A 53 9.18 11.07 11.11
CA ARG A 53 9.96 12.28 11.36
C ARG A 53 9.29 13.17 12.40
N ARG A 54 8.02 13.45 12.23
CA ARG A 54 7.28 14.34 13.14
C ARG A 54 7.16 13.78 14.56
N ILE A 55 7.04 12.46 14.68
CA ILE A 55 7.05 11.77 15.98
C ILE A 55 8.41 11.96 16.68
N VAL A 56 9.52 11.72 15.97
CA VAL A 56 10.87 11.86 16.52
C VAL A 56 11.17 13.30 16.91
N GLU A 57 10.79 14.27 16.09
CA GLU A 57 10.92 15.70 16.42
C GLU A 57 10.18 16.06 17.72
N GLU A 58 8.98 15.53 17.93
CA GLU A 58 8.20 15.75 19.14
C GLU A 58 8.83 15.10 20.36
N GLU A 59 9.35 13.88 20.22
CA GLU A 59 10.08 13.18 21.28
C GLU A 59 11.34 13.96 21.73
N GLN A 60 12.07 14.56 20.79
CA GLN A 60 13.25 15.35 21.07
C GLN A 60 12.94 16.67 21.79
N GLN A 61 11.79 17.29 21.52
CA GLN A 61 11.35 18.50 22.21
C GLN A 61 10.92 18.25 23.66
N GLY A 62 10.45 17.04 23.95
CA GLY A 62 9.89 16.68 25.25
C GLY A 62 10.89 16.21 26.33
N LYS A 63 12.21 16.20 26.02
CA LYS A 63 13.34 15.83 26.90
C LYS A 63 13.26 14.54 27.73
N GLU A 64 14.19 13.62 27.44
CA GLU A 64 14.89 12.69 28.36
C GLU A 64 14.15 11.45 28.90
N ARG A 65 12.88 11.15 28.55
CA ARG A 65 12.25 9.93 29.06
C ARG A 65 11.64 9.11 27.94
N ALA A 66 12.08 7.84 27.81
CA ALA A 66 11.46 6.84 26.93
C ALA A 66 9.94 6.69 27.19
N GLU A 67 9.51 6.90 28.42
CA GLU A 67 8.11 6.93 28.83
C GLU A 67 7.30 8.04 28.14
N TYR A 68 7.89 9.20 27.92
CA TYR A 68 7.24 10.30 27.21
C TYR A 68 6.96 9.96 25.74
N GLY A 69 7.93 9.34 25.07
CA GLY A 69 7.75 8.90 23.69
C GLY A 69 6.63 7.87 23.53
N GLU A 70 6.52 6.92 24.44
CA GLU A 70 5.43 5.94 24.41
C GLU A 70 4.05 6.59 24.70
N GLN A 71 3.97 7.55 25.60
CA GLN A 71 2.74 8.31 25.85
C GLN A 71 2.29 9.12 24.63
N ILE A 72 3.23 9.73 23.89
CA ILE A 72 2.95 10.43 22.64
C ILE A 72 2.31 9.45 21.62
N ILE A 73 2.92 8.29 21.42
CA ILE A 73 2.44 7.29 20.49
C ILE A 73 1.05 6.81 20.85
N GLU A 74 0.80 6.48 22.12
CA GLU A 74 -0.52 6.02 22.57
C GLU A 74 -1.61 7.08 22.39
N LYS A 75 -1.33 8.33 22.76
CA LYS A 75 -2.25 9.45 22.59
C LYS A 75 -2.54 9.74 21.13
N LEU A 76 -1.50 9.83 20.32
CA LEU A 76 -1.58 10.09 18.88
C LEU A 76 -2.36 8.98 18.17
N SER A 77 -2.07 7.72 18.51
CA SER A 77 -2.77 6.55 17.97
C SER A 77 -4.28 6.62 18.21
N LYS A 78 -4.70 6.93 19.44
CA LYS A 78 -6.14 7.06 19.76
C LYS A 78 -6.82 8.14 18.90
N GLN A 79 -6.18 9.32 18.78
CA GLN A 79 -6.74 10.41 17.99
C GLN A 79 -6.80 10.09 16.48
N LEU A 80 -5.74 9.51 15.93
CA LEU A 80 -5.68 9.16 14.51
C LEU A 80 -6.62 8.01 14.18
N THR A 81 -6.75 7.01 15.05
CA THR A 81 -7.67 5.89 14.84
C THR A 81 -9.12 6.35 14.84
N LEU A 82 -9.49 7.29 15.69
CA LEU A 82 -10.84 7.89 15.68
C LEU A 82 -11.13 8.62 14.38
N ARG A 83 -10.16 9.32 13.81
CA ARG A 83 -10.36 10.16 12.64
C ARG A 83 -10.20 9.41 11.31
N TYR A 84 -9.19 8.52 11.22
CA TYR A 84 -8.76 7.88 9.97
C TYR A 84 -8.89 6.35 9.98
N GLY A 85 -9.28 5.75 11.10
CA GLY A 85 -9.44 4.31 11.22
C GLY A 85 -8.16 3.57 11.60
N ARG A 86 -8.14 2.26 11.33
CA ARG A 86 -7.22 1.28 11.94
C ARG A 86 -5.76 1.36 11.52
N GLY A 87 -5.41 2.00 10.44
CA GLY A 87 -4.03 2.07 9.91
C GLY A 87 -3.03 2.83 10.79
N PHE A 88 -3.47 3.40 11.92
CA PHE A 88 -2.68 4.27 12.79
C PHE A 88 -2.59 3.77 14.23
N GLY A 89 -2.71 2.46 14.44
CA GLY A 89 -2.48 1.85 15.75
C GLY A 89 -1.05 2.08 16.27
N PRO A 90 -0.80 1.91 17.59
CA PRO A 90 0.50 2.20 18.21
C PRO A 90 1.66 1.47 17.53
N ARG A 91 1.43 0.26 17.07
CA ARG A 91 2.42 -0.55 16.37
C ARG A 91 2.85 0.09 15.05
N TYR A 92 1.91 0.62 14.27
CA TYR A 92 2.22 1.31 13.00
C TYR A 92 3.01 2.59 13.25
N LEU A 93 2.62 3.37 14.26
CA LEU A 93 3.34 4.60 14.60
C LEU A 93 4.77 4.34 15.06
N ARG A 94 5.00 3.27 15.85
CA ARG A 94 6.36 2.82 16.21
C ARG A 94 7.16 2.40 14.98
N SER A 95 6.51 1.80 13.99
CA SER A 95 7.16 1.40 12.74
C SER A 95 7.52 2.61 11.88
N PHE A 96 6.67 3.61 11.79
CA PHE A 96 6.96 4.85 11.09
C PHE A 96 8.12 5.60 11.76
N ARG A 97 8.13 5.68 13.10
CA ARG A 97 9.25 6.22 13.88
C ARG A 97 10.56 5.50 13.56
N LYS A 98 10.56 4.16 13.63
CA LYS A 98 11.73 3.35 13.32
C LYS A 98 12.21 3.52 11.88
N PHE A 99 11.29 3.61 10.94
CA PHE A 99 11.61 3.83 9.53
C PHE A 99 12.36 5.15 9.34
N TYR A 100 11.89 6.23 9.92
CA TYR A 100 12.60 7.52 9.91
C TYR A 100 13.99 7.44 10.56
N GLN A 101 14.12 6.77 11.70
CA GLN A 101 15.40 6.61 12.40
C GLN A 101 16.45 5.83 11.61
N ILE A 102 16.04 4.94 10.71
CA ILE A 102 16.94 4.12 9.88
C ILE A 102 17.26 4.84 8.56
N VAL A 103 16.31 5.61 8.04
CA VAL A 103 16.42 6.30 6.76
C VAL A 103 16.65 7.79 6.98
N ASP A 104 17.91 8.19 7.05
CA ASP A 104 18.33 9.58 7.34
C ASP A 104 17.80 10.58 6.30
N SER A 105 17.71 10.17 5.01
CA SER A 105 17.22 11.01 3.93
C SER A 105 16.28 10.22 3.02
N TYR A 106 15.03 10.63 2.99
CA TYR A 106 14.02 10.01 2.12
C TYR A 106 14.37 10.15 0.62
N GLU A 107 14.91 11.28 0.20
CA GLU A 107 15.28 11.51 -1.20
C GLU A 107 16.39 10.56 -1.66
N ILE A 108 17.43 10.36 -0.84
CA ILE A 108 18.49 9.41 -1.13
C ILE A 108 17.95 7.98 -1.13
N TRP A 109 17.11 7.65 -0.19
CA TRP A 109 16.51 6.33 -0.09
C TRP A 109 15.62 6.03 -1.31
N LYS A 110 14.75 6.96 -1.69
CA LYS A 110 13.87 6.87 -2.87
C LYS A 110 14.66 6.68 -4.17
N SER A 111 15.78 7.37 -4.32
CA SER A 111 16.63 7.24 -5.51
C SER A 111 17.28 5.85 -5.62
N ARG A 112 17.60 5.22 -4.50
CA ARG A 112 18.20 3.87 -4.45
C ARG A 112 17.16 2.75 -4.56
N PHE A 113 15.96 2.99 -4.06
CA PHE A 113 14.90 1.98 -3.94
C PHE A 113 13.56 2.48 -4.51
N PRO A 114 13.47 2.87 -5.78
CA PRO A 114 12.29 3.51 -6.35
C PRO A 114 11.04 2.62 -6.38
N ASN A 115 11.22 1.30 -6.32
CA ASN A 115 10.12 0.32 -6.43
C ASN A 115 9.73 -0.34 -5.10
N LEU A 116 10.33 0.07 -3.98
CA LEU A 116 9.96 -0.48 -2.68
C LEU A 116 8.63 0.13 -2.20
N THR A 117 7.66 -0.75 -1.98
CA THR A 117 6.38 -0.41 -1.35
C THR A 117 6.50 -0.45 0.17
N TRP A 118 5.55 0.16 0.87
CA TRP A 118 5.46 0.08 2.33
C TRP A 118 5.45 -1.38 2.83
N THR A 119 4.81 -2.28 2.11
CA THR A 119 4.77 -3.70 2.47
C THR A 119 6.17 -4.32 2.50
N HIS A 120 7.04 -3.98 1.55
CA HIS A 120 8.43 -4.44 1.54
C HIS A 120 9.22 -3.88 2.72
N ILE A 121 9.07 -2.59 3.00
CA ILE A 121 9.74 -1.92 4.12
C ILE A 121 9.26 -2.52 5.44
N TYR A 122 7.95 -2.68 5.58
CA TYR A 122 7.31 -3.24 6.75
C TYR A 122 7.82 -4.66 7.05
N LYS A 123 7.93 -5.53 6.05
CA LYS A 123 8.47 -6.88 6.18
C LYS A 123 9.95 -6.91 6.57
N SER A 124 10.73 -5.94 6.10
CA SER A 124 12.18 -5.87 6.38
C SER A 124 12.50 -5.39 7.79
N PHE A 125 11.65 -4.57 8.39
CA PHE A 125 11.91 -3.90 9.66
C PHE A 125 11.01 -4.34 10.81
N LEU A 126 10.03 -5.20 10.55
CA LEU A 126 9.03 -5.61 11.52
C LEU A 126 8.99 -7.13 11.75
N PRO A 127 8.26 -7.54 12.77
CA PRO A 127 8.42 -8.86 13.35
C PRO A 127 8.11 -10.00 12.39
N THR A 128 8.54 -11.18 12.79
CA THR A 128 8.50 -12.47 12.09
C THR A 128 7.24 -12.67 11.23
N GLU A 129 7.40 -13.41 10.12
CA GLU A 129 6.36 -13.78 9.16
C GLU A 129 5.07 -14.30 9.81
N GLU A 130 5.19 -14.97 10.95
CA GLU A 130 4.09 -15.51 11.73
C GLU A 130 3.22 -14.43 12.39
N GLN A 131 3.81 -13.36 12.88
CA GLN A 131 3.10 -12.22 13.45
C GLN A 131 2.38 -11.39 12.38
N LEU A 132 2.99 -11.26 11.21
CA LEU A 132 2.37 -10.58 10.06
C LEU A 132 1.19 -11.39 9.53
N ARG A 133 1.31 -12.71 9.45
CA ARG A 133 0.26 -13.62 9.03
C ARG A 133 -0.96 -13.53 9.94
N THR A 134 -0.73 -13.54 11.24
CA THR A 134 -1.78 -13.39 12.26
C THR A 134 -2.50 -12.05 12.15
N GLU A 135 -1.79 -10.96 11.88
CA GLU A 135 -2.39 -9.63 11.73
C GLU A 135 -3.18 -9.49 10.42
N ILE A 136 -2.68 -10.03 9.32
CA ILE A 136 -3.39 -10.06 8.03
C ILE A 136 -4.69 -10.88 8.16
N GLU A 137 -4.62 -12.05 8.79
CA GLU A 137 -5.79 -12.91 9.01
C GLU A 137 -6.83 -12.22 9.90
N ARG A 138 -6.39 -11.56 10.95
CA ARG A 138 -7.26 -10.75 11.81
C ARG A 138 -7.93 -9.60 11.07
N GLN A 139 -7.19 -8.86 10.24
CA GLN A 139 -7.75 -7.77 9.45
C GLN A 139 -8.75 -8.27 8.41
N LYS A 140 -8.46 -9.42 7.79
CA LYS A 140 -9.36 -10.07 6.85
C LYS A 140 -10.68 -10.47 7.53
N GLN A 141 -10.63 -11.08 8.72
CA GLN A 141 -11.83 -11.44 9.49
C GLN A 141 -12.65 -10.21 9.86
N LEU A 142 -12.00 -9.13 10.29
CA LEU A 142 -12.69 -7.89 10.65
C LEU A 142 -13.35 -7.22 9.43
N PHE A 143 -12.70 -7.27 8.28
CA PHE A 143 -13.27 -6.79 7.02
C PHE A 143 -14.51 -7.60 6.62
N MET A 144 -14.46 -8.92 6.75
CA MET A 144 -15.58 -9.79 6.45
C MET A 144 -16.77 -9.54 7.39
N MET A 145 -16.54 -9.37 8.70
CA MET A 145 -17.60 -9.04 9.67
C MET A 145 -18.29 -7.71 9.35
N GLN A 146 -17.55 -6.68 8.97
CA GLN A 146 -18.11 -5.38 8.61
C GLN A 146 -18.98 -5.43 7.35
N HIS A 147 -18.62 -6.27 6.39
CA HIS A 147 -19.42 -6.46 5.18
C HIS A 147 -20.68 -7.29 5.42
N GLU A 148 -20.68 -8.22 6.40
CA GLU A 148 -21.87 -8.97 6.79
C GLU A 148 -22.87 -8.11 7.59
N GLU A 149 -22.41 -7.20 8.43
CA GLU A 149 -23.26 -6.25 9.15
C GLU A 149 -23.95 -5.26 8.19
N ASN A 150 -23.21 -4.68 7.24
CA ASN A 150 -23.77 -3.77 6.23
C ASN A 150 -24.80 -4.46 5.30
N ASN A 151 -24.69 -5.76 5.09
CA ASN A 151 -25.65 -6.53 4.29
C ASN A 151 -26.93 -6.91 5.09
N LYS A 152 -26.91 -6.84 6.41
CA LYS A 152 -28.07 -7.09 7.26
C LYS A 152 -28.91 -5.84 7.54
N GLU A 153 -28.29 -4.66 7.50
CA GLU A 153 -28.99 -3.37 7.67
C GLU A 153 -29.65 -2.86 6.37
N GLY A 154 -29.35 -3.46 5.22
CA GLY A 154 -29.92 -3.11 3.91
C GLY A 154 -31.14 -3.94 3.48
N LYS A 155 -31.75 -4.72 4.36
CA LYS A 155 -33.02 -5.42 4.18
C LYS A 155 -34.02 -4.93 5.21
#